data_8f5f0cde4b23dc59ca1e605f2f60e16b
#
_entry.id   8f5f0cde4b23dc59ca1e605f2f60e16b
#
_cell.length_a   1.000
_cell.length_b   1.000
_cell.length_c   1.000
_cell.angle_alpha   90.00
_cell.angle_beta   90.00
_cell.angle_gamma   90.00
#
_symmetry.space_group_name_H-M   'P 1'
#
loop_
_entity.id
_entity.type
_entity.pdbx_description
1 polymer ?
#
loop_
_entity_poly.entity_id
_entity_poly.type
_entity_poly.pdbx_seq_one_letter_code
_entity_poly.pdbx_strand_id
1 'polypeptide(L)'
;MKQNMKVFLPATLGMLTAFGPFVTDFYLPVLPEMTSYFHTTPALASMSLTAGMIGLAAGQLFIGPLTDKYGRKRILVGSMLLFVVASLLCIMSTNILMFNAMRVFQGLAGAGGIVIAKSMSADMYTGRELAGFMALLGAINGIAPVCAPVVGGLMAGVTSWTGVFAVILAIGLVLMACSMFLPETLLPGNRIKKSVIKVYGNLFRVFRNSRFTLSVLAEMACFFMFFAYISSSPFIMQQVYHLSPLGYSLCFGLNALMIGVGAAMATRFRSQGTCLRFGGLGMLAGTLLLAFFLGSAMPLWMVMVAYVYTLICFGLMQPPLTAIALDSERDNAGAASAIFGASGFVAGALSSPLVGIGDITITSGVIMVCGAIACLLFILPLSTKLRAVAA
;
A
#
# COMPACT_ATOMS: atom_id res chain seq x y z
N MET A 1 10.79 -17.27 -28.11
CA MET A 1 10.19 -15.97 -27.75
C MET A 1 11.09 -14.88 -28.32
N LYS A 2 10.54 -13.94 -29.11
CA LYS A 2 11.34 -12.86 -29.73
C LYS A 2 12.07 -12.07 -28.63
N GLN A 3 13.29 -11.64 -28.87
CA GLN A 3 14.18 -10.99 -27.89
C GLN A 3 13.51 -9.76 -27.23
N ASN A 4 12.66 -9.05 -27.96
CA ASN A 4 11.90 -7.90 -27.45
C ASN A 4 10.89 -8.29 -26.35
N MET A 5 10.32 -9.49 -26.37
CA MET A 5 9.39 -9.96 -25.35
C MET A 5 10.08 -10.24 -24.01
N LYS A 6 11.41 -10.55 -24.01
CA LYS A 6 12.19 -10.78 -22.79
C LYS A 6 12.40 -9.54 -21.94
N VAL A 7 12.33 -8.34 -22.54
CA VAL A 7 12.43 -7.05 -21.82
C VAL A 7 11.05 -6.45 -21.58
N PHE A 8 10.17 -6.51 -22.58
CA PHE A 8 8.82 -5.93 -22.54
C PHE A 8 7.98 -6.50 -21.41
N LEU A 9 7.98 -7.81 -21.24
CA LEU A 9 7.15 -8.50 -20.26
C LEU A 9 7.58 -8.17 -18.81
N PRO A 10 8.87 -8.29 -18.40
CA PRO A 10 9.31 -7.88 -17.07
C PRO A 10 9.04 -6.39 -16.78
N ALA A 11 9.29 -5.52 -17.75
CA ALA A 11 9.03 -4.08 -17.60
C ALA A 11 7.54 -3.80 -17.35
N THR A 12 6.66 -4.40 -18.15
CA THR A 12 5.21 -4.21 -18.01
C THR A 12 4.70 -4.76 -16.67
N LEU A 13 5.13 -5.98 -16.27
CA LEU A 13 4.72 -6.57 -15.00
C LEU A 13 5.29 -5.79 -13.80
N GLY A 14 6.51 -5.27 -13.92
CA GLY A 14 7.10 -4.38 -12.92
C GLY A 14 6.31 -3.10 -12.73
N MET A 15 5.96 -2.42 -13.82
CA MET A 15 5.14 -1.21 -13.77
C MET A 15 3.73 -1.47 -13.20
N LEU A 16 3.10 -2.60 -13.56
CA LEU A 16 1.82 -3.01 -12.99
C LEU A 16 1.90 -3.27 -11.48
N THR A 17 3.03 -3.80 -10.99
CA THR A 17 3.23 -4.02 -9.55
C THR A 17 3.38 -2.70 -8.79
N ALA A 18 4.02 -1.69 -9.39
CA ALA A 18 4.20 -0.35 -8.81
C ALA A 18 2.88 0.46 -8.73
N PHE A 19 1.78 -0.04 -9.29
CA PHE A 19 0.52 0.69 -9.40
C PHE A 19 -0.09 1.08 -8.06
N GLY A 20 0.12 0.27 -6.99
CA GLY A 20 -0.37 0.60 -5.64
C GLY A 20 0.09 1.99 -5.18
N PRO A 21 1.40 2.21 -5.01
CA PRO A 21 1.95 3.52 -4.65
C PRO A 21 1.59 4.64 -5.63
N PHE A 22 1.50 4.37 -6.93
CA PHE A 22 1.06 5.39 -7.89
C PHE A 22 -0.40 5.79 -7.67
N VAL A 23 -1.27 4.86 -7.31
CA VAL A 23 -2.68 5.17 -6.99
C VAL A 23 -2.81 5.90 -5.66
N THR A 24 -1.98 5.59 -4.66
CA THR A 24 -2.09 6.17 -3.31
C THR A 24 -1.23 7.41 -3.11
N ASP A 25 0.02 7.42 -3.59
CA ASP A 25 1.02 8.37 -3.12
C ASP A 25 1.34 9.48 -4.14
N PHE A 26 1.09 9.24 -5.44
CA PHE A 26 1.45 10.17 -6.51
C PHE A 26 0.76 11.55 -6.38
N TYR A 27 -0.48 11.58 -5.90
CA TYR A 27 -1.26 12.81 -5.78
C TYR A 27 -1.24 13.46 -4.39
N LEU A 28 -0.55 12.84 -3.41
CA LEU A 28 -0.45 13.39 -2.04
C LEU A 28 0.00 14.86 -2.00
N PRO A 29 0.98 15.29 -2.83
CA PRO A 29 1.43 16.69 -2.82
C PRO A 29 0.34 17.71 -3.17
N VAL A 30 -0.68 17.31 -3.94
CA VAL A 30 -1.79 18.19 -4.36
C VAL A 30 -3.04 18.03 -3.49
N LEU A 31 -3.01 17.19 -2.46
CA LEU A 31 -4.16 16.97 -1.58
C LEU A 31 -4.63 18.25 -0.85
N PRO A 32 -3.74 19.13 -0.35
CA PRO A 32 -4.14 20.42 0.20
C PRO A 32 -4.80 21.36 -0.84
N GLU A 33 -4.30 21.38 -2.09
CA GLU A 33 -4.92 22.12 -3.20
C GLU A 33 -6.33 21.63 -3.49
N MET A 34 -6.54 20.32 -3.51
CA MET A 34 -7.85 19.70 -3.75
C MET A 34 -8.86 20.09 -2.66
N THR A 35 -8.43 20.26 -1.41
CA THR A 35 -9.27 20.72 -0.32
C THR A 35 -9.84 22.12 -0.62
N SER A 36 -8.99 23.00 -1.11
CA SER A 36 -9.39 24.36 -1.51
C SER A 36 -10.27 24.35 -2.78
N TYR A 37 -9.91 23.55 -3.78
CA TYR A 37 -10.65 23.46 -5.04
C TYR A 37 -12.08 22.94 -4.87
N PHE A 38 -12.26 21.87 -4.08
CA PHE A 38 -13.59 21.31 -3.82
C PHE A 38 -14.34 22.00 -2.67
N HIS A 39 -13.81 23.09 -2.09
CA HIS A 39 -14.37 23.79 -0.93
C HIS A 39 -14.75 22.81 0.19
N THR A 40 -13.82 21.93 0.57
CA THR A 40 -14.06 20.82 1.49
C THR A 40 -13.12 20.84 2.69
N THR A 41 -13.28 19.90 3.61
CA THR A 41 -12.41 19.75 4.77
C THR A 41 -11.23 18.81 4.49
N PRO A 42 -10.10 18.92 5.23
CA PRO A 42 -9.00 17.95 5.15
C PRO A 42 -9.46 16.50 5.38
N ALA A 43 -10.45 16.27 6.26
CA ALA A 43 -11.03 14.95 6.49
C ALA A 43 -11.68 14.37 5.23
N LEU A 44 -12.53 15.14 4.53
CA LEU A 44 -13.18 14.69 3.30
C LEU A 44 -12.20 14.54 2.13
N ALA A 45 -11.16 15.37 2.07
CA ALA A 45 -10.08 15.20 1.09
C ALA A 45 -9.26 13.91 1.37
N SER A 46 -8.93 13.64 2.64
CA SER A 46 -8.26 12.40 3.05
C SER A 46 -9.10 11.15 2.81
N MET A 47 -10.44 11.26 2.78
CA MET A 47 -11.32 10.16 2.37
C MET A 47 -11.07 9.69 0.93
N SER A 48 -10.39 10.48 0.08
CA SER A 48 -9.97 10.02 -1.25
C SER A 48 -8.92 8.93 -1.19
N LEU A 49 -8.05 8.95 -0.18
CA LEU A 49 -7.12 7.85 0.12
C LEU A 49 -7.89 6.63 0.59
N THR A 50 -8.78 6.81 1.58
CA THR A 50 -9.68 5.76 2.07
C THR A 50 -10.42 5.06 0.92
N ALA A 51 -11.01 5.84 0.02
CA ALA A 51 -11.74 5.33 -1.14
C ALA A 51 -10.85 4.47 -2.06
N GLY A 52 -9.65 4.99 -2.38
CA GLY A 52 -8.65 4.24 -3.15
C GLY A 52 -8.22 2.93 -2.46
N MET A 53 -8.01 2.96 -1.15
CA MET A 53 -7.63 1.80 -0.36
C MET A 53 -8.74 0.75 -0.25
N ILE A 54 -10.00 1.16 -0.08
CA ILE A 54 -11.14 0.25 -0.12
C ILE A 54 -11.17 -0.46 -1.47
N GLY A 55 -10.99 0.29 -2.56
CA GLY A 55 -10.88 -0.29 -3.91
C GLY A 55 -9.73 -1.29 -4.03
N LEU A 56 -8.52 -0.92 -3.57
CA LEU A 56 -7.34 -1.79 -3.58
C LEU A 56 -7.56 -3.06 -2.76
N ALA A 57 -8.10 -2.95 -1.55
CA ALA A 57 -8.41 -4.09 -0.69
C ALA A 57 -9.42 -5.04 -1.34
N ALA A 58 -10.53 -4.50 -1.82
CA ALA A 58 -11.55 -5.27 -2.53
C ALA A 58 -10.95 -5.95 -3.77
N GLY A 59 -10.18 -5.20 -4.58
CA GLY A 59 -9.55 -5.73 -5.77
C GLY A 59 -8.57 -6.87 -5.48
N GLN A 60 -7.77 -6.79 -4.43
CA GLN A 60 -6.88 -7.88 -4.04
C GLN A 60 -7.63 -9.16 -3.67
N LEU A 61 -8.78 -9.03 -3.02
CA LEU A 61 -9.61 -10.19 -2.67
C LEU A 61 -10.34 -10.78 -3.89
N PHE A 62 -10.91 -9.92 -4.76
CA PHE A 62 -11.81 -10.39 -5.82
C PHE A 62 -11.12 -10.73 -7.14
N ILE A 63 -10.06 -10.00 -7.52
CA ILE A 63 -9.44 -10.15 -8.84
C ILE A 63 -8.68 -11.48 -8.97
N GLY A 64 -8.01 -11.96 -7.92
CA GLY A 64 -7.30 -13.24 -7.97
C GLY A 64 -8.17 -14.39 -8.49
N PRO A 65 -9.24 -14.77 -7.79
CA PRO A 65 -10.16 -15.82 -8.25
C PRO A 65 -10.84 -15.56 -9.60
N LEU A 66 -11.09 -14.29 -9.95
CA LEU A 66 -11.62 -13.94 -11.27
C LEU A 66 -10.62 -14.27 -12.38
N THR A 67 -9.34 -13.97 -12.18
CA THR A 67 -8.29 -14.26 -13.18
C THR A 67 -8.05 -15.75 -13.33
N ASP A 68 -8.16 -16.52 -12.22
CA ASP A 68 -8.04 -17.98 -12.24
C ASP A 68 -9.18 -18.65 -13.02
N LYS A 69 -10.33 -18.00 -13.10
CA LYS A 69 -11.50 -18.51 -13.83
C LYS A 69 -11.54 -18.06 -15.28
N TYR A 70 -11.32 -16.76 -15.54
CA TYR A 70 -11.55 -16.16 -16.86
C TYR A 70 -10.27 -15.94 -17.67
N GLY A 71 -9.10 -16.18 -17.10
CA GLY A 71 -7.79 -15.95 -17.70
C GLY A 71 -7.15 -14.63 -17.26
N ARG A 72 -5.82 -14.59 -17.27
CA ARG A 72 -5.03 -13.44 -16.77
C ARG A 72 -5.20 -12.20 -17.65
N LYS A 73 -4.93 -12.35 -18.93
CA LYS A 73 -4.94 -11.24 -19.90
C LYS A 73 -6.29 -10.54 -19.96
N ARG A 74 -7.39 -11.31 -20.05
CA ARG A 74 -8.74 -10.76 -20.20
C ARG A 74 -9.12 -9.86 -19.01
N ILE A 75 -8.86 -10.34 -17.80
CA ILE A 75 -9.16 -9.59 -16.57
C ILE A 75 -8.20 -8.40 -16.42
N LEU A 76 -6.92 -8.54 -16.79
CA LEU A 76 -5.96 -7.45 -16.76
C LEU A 76 -6.38 -6.29 -17.65
N VAL A 77 -6.71 -6.56 -18.92
CA VAL A 77 -7.17 -5.53 -19.87
C VAL A 77 -8.45 -4.86 -19.38
N GLY A 78 -9.41 -5.63 -18.84
CA GLY A 78 -10.62 -5.10 -18.23
C GLY A 78 -10.34 -4.21 -17.02
N SER A 79 -9.39 -4.59 -16.14
CA SER A 79 -8.95 -3.78 -15.01
C SER A 79 -8.29 -2.48 -15.48
N MET A 80 -7.41 -2.54 -16.48
CA MET A 80 -6.75 -1.33 -16.99
C MET A 80 -7.75 -0.38 -17.69
N LEU A 81 -8.74 -0.93 -18.40
CA LEU A 81 -9.83 -0.11 -18.98
C LEU A 81 -10.63 0.58 -17.87
N LEU A 82 -11.02 -0.15 -16.81
CA LEU A 82 -11.71 0.44 -15.67
C LEU A 82 -10.85 1.53 -14.99
N PHE A 83 -9.53 1.32 -14.89
CA PHE A 83 -8.60 2.31 -14.35
C PHE A 83 -8.59 3.60 -15.16
N VAL A 84 -8.50 3.49 -16.49
CA VAL A 84 -8.52 4.63 -17.42
C VAL A 84 -9.83 5.40 -17.30
N VAL A 85 -10.97 4.70 -17.32
CA VAL A 85 -12.29 5.33 -17.17
C VAL A 85 -12.44 6.01 -15.81
N ALA A 86 -12.07 5.33 -14.72
CA ALA A 86 -12.14 5.89 -13.37
C ALA A 86 -11.22 7.11 -13.21
N SER A 87 -10.00 7.08 -13.79
CA SER A 87 -9.07 8.22 -13.76
C SER A 87 -9.61 9.44 -14.52
N LEU A 88 -10.22 9.21 -15.69
CA LEU A 88 -10.89 10.26 -16.47
C LEU A 88 -12.04 10.88 -15.67
N LEU A 89 -12.87 10.05 -15.03
CA LEU A 89 -13.99 10.51 -14.21
C LEU A 89 -13.52 11.22 -12.93
N CYS A 90 -12.35 10.85 -12.37
CA CYS A 90 -11.71 11.63 -11.31
C CYS A 90 -11.40 13.07 -11.77
N ILE A 91 -10.81 13.23 -12.96
CA ILE A 91 -10.48 14.56 -13.52
C ILE A 91 -11.76 15.38 -13.77
N MET A 92 -12.84 14.74 -14.22
CA MET A 92 -14.12 15.38 -14.52
C MET A 92 -15.00 15.63 -13.28
N SER A 93 -14.54 15.24 -12.08
CA SER A 93 -15.32 15.37 -10.86
C SER A 93 -15.55 16.83 -10.48
N THR A 94 -16.79 17.18 -10.23
CA THR A 94 -17.20 18.54 -9.84
C THR A 94 -17.31 18.72 -8.33
N ASN A 95 -17.27 17.63 -7.57
CA ASN A 95 -17.34 17.63 -6.11
C ASN A 95 -16.54 16.46 -5.52
N ILE A 96 -16.16 16.59 -4.25
CA ILE A 96 -15.31 15.62 -3.56
C ILE A 96 -15.97 14.23 -3.41
N LEU A 97 -17.29 14.14 -3.31
CA LEU A 97 -18.00 12.87 -3.17
C LEU A 97 -17.92 12.04 -4.47
N MET A 98 -18.15 12.69 -5.62
CA MET A 98 -17.97 12.06 -6.93
C MET A 98 -16.52 11.60 -7.11
N PHE A 99 -15.57 12.47 -6.78
CA PHE A 99 -14.15 12.14 -6.84
C PHE A 99 -13.84 10.91 -6.00
N ASN A 100 -14.26 10.88 -4.73
CA ASN A 100 -14.05 9.75 -3.82
C ASN A 100 -14.70 8.45 -4.33
N ALA A 101 -15.91 8.53 -4.92
CA ALA A 101 -16.54 7.37 -5.53
C ALA A 101 -15.70 6.80 -6.69
N MET A 102 -15.18 7.66 -7.57
CA MET A 102 -14.33 7.22 -8.69
C MET A 102 -13.00 6.67 -8.21
N ARG A 103 -12.46 7.15 -7.08
CA ARG A 103 -11.27 6.61 -6.43
C ARG A 103 -11.43 5.15 -5.99
N VAL A 104 -12.63 4.73 -5.56
CA VAL A 104 -12.92 3.31 -5.25
C VAL A 104 -12.70 2.44 -6.50
N PHE A 105 -13.27 2.83 -7.64
CA PHE A 105 -13.10 2.09 -8.90
C PHE A 105 -11.66 2.12 -9.41
N GLN A 106 -10.97 3.25 -9.25
CA GLN A 106 -9.56 3.39 -9.62
C GLN A 106 -8.68 2.47 -8.78
N GLY A 107 -8.91 2.39 -7.45
CA GLY A 107 -8.19 1.48 -6.56
C GLY A 107 -8.46 0.01 -6.88
N LEU A 108 -9.73 -0.36 -7.09
CA LEU A 108 -10.12 -1.72 -7.47
C LEU A 108 -9.43 -2.15 -8.77
N ALA A 109 -9.40 -1.28 -9.75
CA ALA A 109 -8.72 -1.51 -11.02
C ALA A 109 -7.19 -1.62 -10.86
N GLY A 110 -6.59 -0.75 -10.03
CA GLY A 110 -5.16 -0.78 -9.72
C GLY A 110 -4.71 -2.09 -9.07
N ALA A 111 -5.52 -2.65 -8.16
CA ALA A 111 -5.27 -3.95 -7.58
C ALA A 111 -5.17 -5.07 -8.64
N GLY A 112 -5.92 -4.94 -9.75
CA GLY A 112 -5.83 -5.87 -10.88
C GLY A 112 -4.42 -5.95 -11.46
N GLY A 113 -3.77 -4.81 -11.66
CA GLY A 113 -2.38 -4.77 -12.10
C GLY A 113 -1.45 -5.53 -11.15
N ILE A 114 -1.54 -5.25 -9.85
CA ILE A 114 -0.68 -5.83 -8.81
C ILE A 114 -0.86 -7.36 -8.71
N VAL A 115 -2.11 -7.81 -8.60
CA VAL A 115 -2.44 -9.24 -8.41
C VAL A 115 -2.08 -10.03 -9.65
N ILE A 116 -2.43 -9.53 -10.84
CA ILE A 116 -2.23 -10.26 -12.09
C ILE A 116 -0.76 -10.29 -12.47
N ALA A 117 0.02 -9.22 -12.22
CA ALA A 117 1.45 -9.23 -12.43
C ALA A 117 2.15 -10.37 -11.67
N LYS A 118 1.82 -10.55 -10.39
CA LYS A 118 2.33 -11.65 -9.57
C LYS A 118 1.89 -13.01 -10.08
N SER A 119 0.61 -13.16 -10.45
CA SER A 119 0.05 -14.41 -10.95
C SER A 119 0.66 -14.82 -12.30
N MET A 120 0.79 -13.89 -13.25
CA MET A 120 1.45 -14.14 -14.54
C MET A 120 2.92 -14.53 -14.36
N SER A 121 3.61 -13.92 -13.39
CA SER A 121 4.98 -14.29 -13.06
C SER A 121 5.07 -15.74 -12.56
N ALA A 122 4.15 -16.15 -11.70
CA ALA A 122 4.09 -17.52 -11.19
C ALA A 122 3.69 -18.54 -12.25
N ASP A 123 2.88 -18.14 -13.24
CA ASP A 123 2.51 -19.01 -14.37
C ASP A 123 3.67 -19.25 -15.34
N MET A 124 4.64 -18.31 -15.44
CA MET A 124 5.72 -18.35 -16.46
C MET A 124 7.06 -18.80 -15.93
N TYR A 125 7.34 -18.56 -14.67
CA TYR A 125 8.62 -18.87 -14.05
C TYR A 125 8.48 -19.89 -12.94
N THR A 126 9.52 -20.68 -12.69
CA THR A 126 9.56 -21.70 -11.62
C THR A 126 10.87 -21.65 -10.84
N GLY A 127 10.86 -22.17 -9.63
CA GLY A 127 12.07 -22.35 -8.82
C GLY A 127 12.87 -21.05 -8.65
N ARG A 128 14.18 -21.08 -8.98
CA ARG A 128 15.10 -19.96 -8.80
C ARG A 128 14.78 -18.76 -9.70
N GLU A 129 14.25 -18.99 -10.90
CA GLU A 129 13.87 -17.92 -11.83
C GLU A 129 12.66 -17.14 -11.29
N LEU A 130 11.64 -17.84 -10.77
CA LEU A 130 10.51 -17.22 -10.11
C LEU A 130 10.95 -16.39 -8.91
N ALA A 131 11.82 -16.94 -8.05
CA ALA A 131 12.34 -16.22 -6.89
C ALA A 131 13.07 -14.93 -7.29
N GLY A 132 13.92 -14.99 -8.32
CA GLY A 132 14.61 -13.82 -8.85
C GLY A 132 13.67 -12.77 -9.44
N PHE A 133 12.64 -13.21 -10.16
CA PHE A 133 11.64 -12.31 -10.74
C PHE A 133 10.75 -11.65 -9.67
N MET A 134 10.30 -12.40 -8.66
CA MET A 134 9.56 -11.87 -7.53
C MET A 134 10.39 -10.87 -6.71
N ALA A 135 11.69 -11.11 -6.56
CA ALA A 135 12.61 -10.14 -5.94
C ALA A 135 12.71 -8.84 -6.74
N LEU A 136 12.75 -8.91 -8.08
CA LEU A 136 12.71 -7.73 -8.95
C LEU A 136 11.40 -6.94 -8.77
N LEU A 137 10.24 -7.63 -8.80
CA LEU A 137 8.94 -6.99 -8.56
C LEU A 137 8.87 -6.35 -7.16
N GLY A 138 9.43 -7.03 -6.16
CA GLY A 138 9.55 -6.50 -4.79
C GLY A 138 10.40 -5.24 -4.71
N ALA A 139 11.55 -5.21 -5.40
CA ALA A 139 12.42 -4.04 -5.48
C ALA A 139 11.71 -2.84 -6.15
N ILE A 140 11.00 -3.08 -7.25
CA ILE A 140 10.21 -2.05 -7.93
C ILE A 140 9.12 -1.50 -6.99
N ASN A 141 8.40 -2.39 -6.31
CA ASN A 141 7.35 -1.99 -5.36
C ASN A 141 7.92 -1.25 -4.13
N GLY A 142 9.16 -1.53 -3.73
CA GLY A 142 9.86 -0.81 -2.67
C GLY A 142 10.33 0.60 -3.07
N ILE A 143 10.70 0.80 -4.34
CA ILE A 143 11.13 2.10 -4.88
C ILE A 143 9.93 2.99 -5.24
N ALA A 144 8.81 2.40 -5.64
CA ALA A 144 7.63 3.13 -6.09
C ALA A 144 7.10 4.17 -5.08
N PRO A 145 7.00 3.89 -3.76
CA PRO A 145 6.59 4.89 -2.76
C PRO A 145 7.55 6.07 -2.60
N VAL A 146 8.80 5.90 -3.02
CA VAL A 146 9.78 7.01 -3.04
C VAL A 146 9.58 7.87 -4.28
N CYS A 147 9.47 7.23 -5.45
CA CYS A 147 9.38 7.92 -6.73
C CYS A 147 8.01 8.57 -6.95
N ALA A 148 6.91 7.91 -6.57
CA ALA A 148 5.57 8.39 -6.85
C ALA A 148 5.29 9.81 -6.31
N PRO A 149 5.48 10.11 -5.01
CA PRO A 149 5.23 11.46 -4.51
C PRO A 149 6.26 12.49 -4.98
N VAL A 150 7.51 12.08 -5.27
CA VAL A 150 8.53 13.00 -5.81
C VAL A 150 8.13 13.46 -7.21
N VAL A 151 7.73 12.54 -8.09
CA VAL A 151 7.23 12.90 -9.43
C VAL A 151 5.92 13.68 -9.31
N GLY A 152 5.03 13.30 -8.40
CA GLY A 152 3.81 14.04 -8.11
C GLY A 152 4.06 15.47 -7.64
N GLY A 153 5.06 15.69 -6.77
CA GLY A 153 5.45 17.00 -6.27
C GLY A 153 6.10 17.89 -7.35
N LEU A 154 6.91 17.30 -8.24
CA LEU A 154 7.43 17.99 -9.42
C LEU A 154 6.29 18.44 -10.34
N MET A 155 5.30 17.58 -10.57
CA MET A 155 4.10 17.89 -11.36
C MET A 155 3.25 19.00 -10.70
N ALA A 156 3.06 18.95 -9.39
CA ALA A 156 2.34 19.97 -8.62
C ALA A 156 2.97 21.36 -8.72
N GLY A 157 4.28 21.44 -9.00
CA GLY A 157 5.00 22.72 -9.24
C GLY A 157 4.72 23.35 -10.60
N VAL A 158 4.22 22.57 -11.58
CA VAL A 158 4.03 23.03 -12.98
C VAL A 158 2.58 22.90 -13.47
N THR A 159 1.72 22.19 -12.73
CA THR A 159 0.32 21.98 -13.10
C THR A 159 -0.57 21.87 -11.85
N SER A 160 -1.89 21.94 -12.02
CA SER A 160 -2.87 21.75 -10.95
C SER A 160 -3.09 20.24 -10.64
N TRP A 161 -3.90 19.95 -9.63
CA TRP A 161 -4.30 18.59 -9.26
C TRP A 161 -4.88 17.80 -10.46
N THR A 162 -5.61 18.47 -11.37
CA THR A 162 -6.15 17.82 -12.58
C THR A 162 -5.04 17.37 -13.52
N GLY A 163 -3.96 18.15 -13.67
CA GLY A 163 -2.80 17.76 -14.44
C GLY A 163 -2.04 16.57 -13.83
N VAL A 164 -1.95 16.50 -12.50
CA VAL A 164 -1.39 15.32 -11.80
C VAL A 164 -2.24 14.08 -12.12
N PHE A 165 -3.57 14.18 -12.09
CA PHE A 165 -4.45 13.07 -12.48
C PHE A 165 -4.41 12.75 -13.99
N ALA A 166 -4.13 13.74 -14.85
CA ALA A 166 -3.91 13.51 -16.29
C ALA A 166 -2.64 12.66 -16.54
N VAL A 167 -1.58 12.85 -15.73
CA VAL A 167 -0.38 11.98 -15.78
C VAL A 167 -0.74 10.56 -15.33
N ILE A 168 -1.51 10.40 -14.25
CA ILE A 168 -2.00 9.07 -13.80
C ILE A 168 -2.83 8.40 -14.91
N LEU A 169 -3.71 9.14 -15.57
CA LEU A 169 -4.48 8.67 -16.72
C LEU A 169 -3.58 8.23 -17.88
N ALA A 170 -2.56 9.03 -18.22
CA ALA A 170 -1.60 8.70 -19.28
C ALA A 170 -0.82 7.41 -18.96
N ILE A 171 -0.37 7.23 -17.73
CA ILE A 171 0.27 5.98 -17.28
C ILE A 171 -0.72 4.81 -17.43
N GLY A 172 -1.98 4.99 -17.03
CA GLY A 172 -3.04 3.99 -17.20
C GLY A 172 -3.26 3.60 -18.66
N LEU A 173 -3.28 4.56 -19.59
CA LEU A 173 -3.41 4.32 -21.03
C LEU A 173 -2.22 3.54 -21.58
N VAL A 174 -1.00 3.90 -21.20
CA VAL A 174 0.21 3.17 -21.61
C VAL A 174 0.16 1.73 -21.09
N LEU A 175 -0.19 1.51 -19.82
CA LEU A 175 -0.28 0.17 -19.26
C LEU A 175 -1.43 -0.64 -19.83
N MET A 176 -2.55 -0.02 -20.18
CA MET A 176 -3.64 -0.67 -20.91
C MET A 176 -3.16 -1.15 -22.29
N ALA A 177 -2.48 -0.29 -23.04
CA ALA A 177 -1.90 -0.65 -24.33
C ALA A 177 -0.88 -1.79 -24.18
N CYS A 178 0.07 -1.69 -23.22
CA CYS A 178 1.02 -2.77 -22.95
C CYS A 178 0.32 -4.09 -22.60
N SER A 179 -0.74 -4.04 -21.79
CA SER A 179 -1.50 -5.23 -21.37
C SER A 179 -2.16 -5.96 -22.55
N MET A 180 -2.54 -5.23 -23.60
CA MET A 180 -3.10 -5.84 -24.82
C MET A 180 -2.08 -6.70 -25.58
N PHE A 181 -0.78 -6.38 -25.46
CA PHE A 181 0.29 -7.13 -26.13
C PHE A 181 0.84 -8.29 -25.28
N LEU A 182 0.49 -8.36 -23.98
CA LEU A 182 0.90 -9.49 -23.14
C LEU A 182 0.23 -10.80 -23.60
N PRO A 183 0.92 -11.96 -23.52
CA PRO A 183 0.31 -13.25 -23.78
C PRO A 183 -0.66 -13.65 -22.66
N GLU A 184 -1.62 -14.54 -22.97
CA GLU A 184 -2.37 -15.26 -21.94
C GLU A 184 -1.45 -16.32 -21.34
N THR A 185 -1.25 -16.29 -20.00
CA THR A 185 -0.35 -17.22 -19.31
C THR A 185 -1.09 -18.40 -18.69
N LEU A 186 -2.39 -18.25 -18.39
CA LEU A 186 -3.19 -19.32 -17.82
C LEU A 186 -3.83 -20.19 -18.90
N LEU A 187 -3.29 -21.39 -19.10
CA LEU A 187 -3.83 -22.36 -20.05
C LEU A 187 -5.29 -22.69 -19.73
N PRO A 188 -6.16 -22.88 -20.76
CA PRO A 188 -7.58 -23.17 -20.56
C PRO A 188 -7.85 -24.39 -19.65
N GLY A 189 -6.97 -25.40 -19.69
CA GLY A 189 -7.06 -26.61 -18.85
C GLY A 189 -6.82 -26.36 -17.37
N ASN A 190 -6.09 -25.30 -17.03
CA ASN A 190 -5.72 -24.96 -15.66
C ASN A 190 -6.73 -23.98 -15.01
N ARG A 191 -7.74 -23.54 -15.74
CA ARG A 191 -8.74 -22.59 -15.24
C ARG A 191 -9.66 -23.27 -14.21
N ILE A 192 -9.97 -22.54 -13.14
CA ILE A 192 -10.87 -23.01 -12.10
C ILE A 192 -12.30 -23.14 -12.67
N LYS A 193 -12.86 -24.37 -12.65
CA LYS A 193 -14.24 -24.64 -13.07
C LYS A 193 -15.28 -24.34 -11.96
N LYS A 194 -14.83 -24.23 -10.70
CA LYS A 194 -15.70 -23.99 -9.54
C LYS A 194 -16.24 -22.55 -9.53
N SER A 195 -17.38 -22.36 -8.87
CA SER A 195 -17.93 -21.01 -8.63
C SER A 195 -16.94 -20.20 -7.79
N VAL A 196 -16.69 -18.93 -8.21
CA VAL A 196 -15.84 -17.98 -7.49
C VAL A 196 -16.31 -17.83 -6.04
N ILE A 197 -17.62 -17.84 -5.79
CA ILE A 197 -18.22 -17.76 -4.44
C ILE A 197 -17.77 -18.90 -3.53
N LYS A 198 -17.60 -20.13 -4.07
CA LYS A 198 -17.10 -21.28 -3.27
C LYS A 198 -15.64 -21.16 -2.89
N VAL A 199 -14.84 -20.40 -3.65
CA VAL A 199 -13.44 -20.11 -3.31
C VAL A 199 -13.38 -19.22 -2.07
N TYR A 200 -14.33 -18.28 -1.92
CA TYR A 200 -14.40 -17.40 -0.75
C TYR A 200 -14.89 -18.12 0.53
N GLY A 201 -15.66 -19.19 0.41
CA GLY A 201 -16.11 -19.97 1.59
C GLY A 201 -14.98 -20.51 2.46
N ASN A 202 -13.79 -20.71 1.87
CA ASN A 202 -12.59 -21.15 2.59
C ASN A 202 -11.62 -19.99 2.95
N LEU A 203 -11.86 -18.79 2.43
CA LEU A 203 -10.96 -17.65 2.65
C LEU A 203 -10.78 -17.33 4.14
N PHE A 204 -11.88 -17.33 4.91
CA PHE A 204 -11.86 -17.03 6.34
C PHE A 204 -11.37 -18.20 7.22
N ARG A 205 -11.14 -19.38 6.65
CA ARG A 205 -10.65 -20.54 7.40
C ARG A 205 -9.25 -20.31 7.98
N VAL A 206 -8.43 -19.49 7.33
CA VAL A 206 -7.07 -19.13 7.79
C VAL A 206 -7.10 -18.42 9.16
N PHE A 207 -8.20 -17.76 9.53
CA PHE A 207 -8.34 -17.11 10.85
C PHE A 207 -8.48 -18.10 12.02
N ARG A 208 -8.65 -19.41 11.75
CA ARG A 208 -8.58 -20.43 12.79
C ARG A 208 -7.16 -20.60 13.35
N ASN A 209 -6.16 -20.23 12.57
CA ASN A 209 -4.77 -20.25 13.02
C ASN A 209 -4.46 -18.96 13.79
N SER A 210 -4.22 -19.10 15.08
CA SER A 210 -3.96 -17.96 15.97
C SER A 210 -2.67 -17.18 15.65
N ARG A 211 -1.65 -17.82 15.02
CA ARG A 211 -0.44 -17.13 14.58
C ARG A 211 -0.75 -16.24 13.38
N PHE A 212 -1.49 -16.77 12.41
CA PHE A 212 -1.95 -16.00 11.27
C PHE A 212 -2.78 -14.80 11.71
N THR A 213 -3.79 -15.04 12.56
CA THR A 213 -4.70 -14.01 13.05
C THR A 213 -3.94 -12.89 13.79
N LEU A 214 -3.02 -13.25 14.70
CA LEU A 214 -2.20 -12.25 15.41
C LEU A 214 -1.29 -11.48 14.45
N SER A 215 -0.73 -12.12 13.43
CA SER A 215 0.10 -11.44 12.41
C SER A 215 -0.73 -10.46 11.59
N VAL A 216 -1.94 -10.83 11.17
CA VAL A 216 -2.87 -9.95 10.44
C VAL A 216 -3.29 -8.76 11.31
N LEU A 217 -3.63 -8.97 12.57
CA LEU A 217 -4.03 -7.89 13.48
C LEU A 217 -2.85 -6.94 13.79
N ALA A 218 -1.63 -7.47 13.95
CA ALA A 218 -0.43 -6.67 14.12
C ALA A 218 -0.14 -5.84 12.85
N GLU A 219 -0.28 -6.44 11.67
CA GLU A 219 -0.14 -5.75 10.39
C GLU A 219 -1.17 -4.64 10.22
N MET A 220 -2.44 -4.91 10.51
CA MET A 220 -3.50 -3.90 10.50
C MET A 220 -3.16 -2.73 11.43
N ALA A 221 -2.69 -2.98 12.64
CA ALA A 221 -2.33 -1.94 13.58
C ALA A 221 -1.11 -1.12 13.13
N CYS A 222 -0.09 -1.78 12.52
CA CYS A 222 1.03 -1.11 11.89
C CYS A 222 0.58 -0.19 10.75
N PHE A 223 -0.25 -0.69 9.87
CA PHE A 223 -0.75 0.08 8.72
C PHE A 223 -1.73 1.17 9.14
N PHE A 224 -2.50 0.97 10.22
CA PHE A 224 -3.33 2.02 10.79
C PHE A 224 -2.49 3.24 11.21
N MET A 225 -1.37 3.02 11.89
CA MET A 225 -0.38 4.06 12.21
C MET A 225 0.23 4.67 10.95
N PHE A 226 0.66 3.82 10.01
CA PHE A 226 1.36 4.25 8.80
C PHE A 226 0.47 5.10 7.88
N PHE A 227 -0.78 4.72 7.68
CA PHE A 227 -1.69 5.51 6.86
C PHE A 227 -2.21 6.77 7.55
N ALA A 228 -2.21 6.82 8.89
CA ALA A 228 -2.39 8.09 9.61
C ALA A 228 -1.27 9.08 9.27
N TYR A 229 0.00 8.61 9.21
CA TYR A 229 1.12 9.41 8.71
C TYR A 229 0.91 9.83 7.26
N ILE A 230 0.59 8.90 6.34
CA ILE A 230 0.44 9.21 4.90
C ILE A 230 -0.63 10.28 4.70
N SER A 231 -1.80 10.15 5.33
CA SER A 231 -2.93 11.05 5.10
C SER A 231 -2.79 12.41 5.79
N SER A 232 -2.05 12.51 6.90
CA SER A 232 -1.83 13.78 7.61
C SER A 232 -0.61 14.55 7.10
N SER A 233 0.43 13.85 6.65
CA SER A 233 1.72 14.47 6.31
C SER A 233 1.64 15.58 5.26
N PRO A 234 0.84 15.52 4.17
CA PRO A 234 0.77 16.61 3.21
C PRO A 234 0.19 17.89 3.82
N PHE A 235 -0.79 17.77 4.71
CA PHE A 235 -1.37 18.92 5.40
C PHE A 235 -0.41 19.50 6.46
N ILE A 236 0.18 18.64 7.29
CA ILE A 236 1.13 19.05 8.32
C ILE A 236 2.32 19.75 7.68
N MET A 237 2.97 19.12 6.70
CA MET A 237 4.19 19.66 6.12
C MET A 237 3.95 20.89 5.23
N GLN A 238 2.85 20.97 4.49
CA GLN A 238 2.58 22.08 3.59
C GLN A 238 1.80 23.23 4.25
N GLN A 239 0.79 22.92 5.10
CA GLN A 239 -0.05 23.98 5.69
C GLN A 239 0.47 24.46 7.05
N VAL A 240 1.02 23.55 7.90
CA VAL A 240 1.55 23.94 9.21
C VAL A 240 3.01 24.40 9.11
N TYR A 241 3.85 23.65 8.38
CA TYR A 241 5.28 23.98 8.24
C TYR A 241 5.60 24.72 6.93
N HIS A 242 4.62 25.07 6.11
CA HIS A 242 4.75 25.88 4.91
C HIS A 242 5.75 25.37 3.87
N LEU A 243 5.94 24.04 3.78
CA LEU A 243 6.75 23.46 2.73
C LEU A 243 6.05 23.57 1.36
N SER A 244 6.84 23.76 0.31
CA SER A 244 6.35 23.60 -1.06
C SER A 244 5.94 22.13 -1.32
N PRO A 245 5.07 21.85 -2.33
CA PRO A 245 4.74 20.49 -2.72
C PRO A 245 5.97 19.61 -3.01
N LEU A 246 7.00 20.18 -3.64
CA LEU A 246 8.27 19.48 -3.87
C LEU A 246 9.03 19.23 -2.56
N GLY A 247 9.10 20.23 -1.66
CA GLY A 247 9.74 20.09 -0.35
C GLY A 247 9.08 18.97 0.48
N TYR A 248 7.75 18.94 0.51
CA TYR A 248 7.00 17.84 1.09
C TYR A 248 7.37 16.49 0.48
N SER A 249 7.41 16.42 -0.85
CA SER A 249 7.67 15.17 -1.56
C SER A 249 9.07 14.62 -1.30
N LEU A 250 10.07 15.49 -1.16
CA LEU A 250 11.44 15.09 -0.79
C LEU A 250 11.50 14.54 0.65
N CYS A 251 10.81 15.20 1.59
CA CYS A 251 10.68 14.68 2.97
C CYS A 251 9.98 13.32 3.00
N PHE A 252 8.89 13.16 2.25
CA PHE A 252 8.17 11.90 2.13
C PHE A 252 9.02 10.80 1.50
N GLY A 253 9.75 11.13 0.41
CA GLY A 253 10.69 10.22 -0.24
C GLY A 253 11.81 9.74 0.68
N LEU A 254 12.39 10.65 1.49
CA LEU A 254 13.36 10.29 2.53
C LEU A 254 12.73 9.29 3.53
N ASN A 255 11.53 9.57 4.01
CA ASN A 255 10.81 8.70 4.94
C ASN A 255 10.54 7.32 4.33
N ALA A 256 10.16 7.24 3.06
CA ALA A 256 9.96 5.98 2.34
C ALA A 256 11.28 5.18 2.19
N LEU A 257 12.40 5.84 1.93
CA LEU A 257 13.73 5.20 1.94
C LEU A 257 14.06 4.60 3.32
N MET A 258 13.72 5.30 4.39
CA MET A 258 14.01 4.84 5.76
C MET A 258 13.16 3.60 6.14
N ILE A 259 11.97 3.43 5.59
CA ILE A 259 11.21 2.17 5.68
C ILE A 259 12.02 1.01 5.07
N GLY A 260 12.60 1.23 3.88
CA GLY A 260 13.45 0.26 3.22
C GLY A 260 14.71 -0.10 4.05
N VAL A 261 15.34 0.89 4.67
CA VAL A 261 16.48 0.69 5.61
C VAL A 261 16.03 -0.18 6.78
N GLY A 262 14.90 0.12 7.40
CA GLY A 262 14.31 -0.69 8.48
C GLY A 262 14.07 -2.13 8.05
N ALA A 263 13.46 -2.36 6.89
CA ALA A 263 13.24 -3.69 6.34
C ALA A 263 14.54 -4.47 6.11
N ALA A 264 15.58 -3.82 5.59
CA ALA A 264 16.90 -4.42 5.43
C ALA A 264 17.56 -4.77 6.77
N MET A 265 17.37 -3.93 7.81
CA MET A 265 17.88 -4.22 9.15
C MET A 265 17.25 -5.44 9.79
N ALA A 266 16.02 -5.82 9.41
CA ALA A 266 15.33 -7.01 9.94
C ALA A 266 16.14 -8.30 9.75
N THR A 267 16.92 -8.41 8.67
CA THR A 267 17.78 -9.57 8.37
C THR A 267 18.93 -9.78 9.36
N ARG A 268 19.30 -8.76 10.12
CA ARG A 268 20.36 -8.82 11.14
C ARG A 268 19.90 -9.43 12.47
N PHE A 269 18.61 -9.57 12.68
CA PHE A 269 18.06 -10.15 13.91
C PHE A 269 18.05 -11.69 13.82
N ARG A 270 18.58 -12.34 14.84
CA ARG A 270 18.59 -13.82 14.93
C ARG A 270 17.19 -14.41 15.15
N SER A 271 16.26 -13.66 15.72
CA SER A 271 14.92 -14.11 16.06
C SER A 271 13.87 -13.12 15.55
N GLN A 272 12.88 -13.63 14.80
CA GLN A 272 11.74 -12.84 14.33
C GLN A 272 10.97 -12.21 15.51
N GLY A 273 10.78 -12.95 16.61
CA GLY A 273 10.09 -12.43 17.80
C GLY A 273 10.84 -11.29 18.49
N THR A 274 12.18 -11.32 18.52
CA THR A 274 13.00 -10.21 19.04
C THR A 274 12.92 -9.00 18.12
N CYS A 275 13.00 -9.21 16.80
CA CYS A 275 12.85 -8.16 15.81
C CYS A 275 11.51 -7.42 15.95
N LEU A 276 10.40 -8.17 16.05
CA LEU A 276 9.07 -7.61 16.23
C LEU A 276 8.93 -6.79 17.53
N ARG A 277 9.46 -7.30 18.65
CA ARG A 277 9.42 -6.55 19.92
C ARG A 277 10.21 -5.27 19.85
N PHE A 278 11.43 -5.32 19.31
CA PHE A 278 12.27 -4.13 19.16
C PHE A 278 11.61 -3.09 18.24
N GLY A 279 11.10 -3.52 17.07
CA GLY A 279 10.37 -2.65 16.13
C GLY A 279 9.11 -2.07 16.76
N GLY A 280 8.29 -2.88 17.45
CA GLY A 280 7.04 -2.43 18.07
C GLY A 280 7.26 -1.43 19.21
N LEU A 281 8.23 -1.69 20.11
CA LEU A 281 8.59 -0.75 21.18
C LEU A 281 9.19 0.54 20.63
N GLY A 282 10.07 0.43 19.62
CA GLY A 282 10.64 1.59 18.93
C GLY A 282 9.57 2.42 18.21
N MET A 283 8.62 1.77 17.54
CA MET A 283 7.50 2.45 16.90
C MET A 283 6.62 3.19 17.91
N LEU A 284 6.32 2.59 19.07
CA LEU A 284 5.60 3.28 20.14
C LEU A 284 6.38 4.49 20.67
N ALA A 285 7.67 4.33 20.97
CA ALA A 285 8.50 5.45 21.44
C ALA A 285 8.53 6.59 20.40
N GLY A 286 8.69 6.25 19.12
CA GLY A 286 8.71 7.23 18.03
C GLY A 286 7.36 7.95 17.86
N THR A 287 6.24 7.24 17.94
CA THR A 287 4.90 7.87 17.84
C THR A 287 4.57 8.74 19.05
N LEU A 288 5.03 8.39 20.25
CA LEU A 288 4.92 9.25 21.44
C LEU A 288 5.73 10.54 21.28
N LEU A 289 6.95 10.45 20.76
CA LEU A 289 7.77 11.64 20.44
C LEU A 289 7.08 12.50 19.37
N LEU A 290 6.52 11.88 18.32
CA LEU A 290 5.78 12.59 17.28
C LEU A 290 4.56 13.32 17.84
N ALA A 291 3.75 12.65 18.68
CA ALA A 291 2.59 13.27 19.31
C ALA A 291 2.99 14.47 20.18
N PHE A 292 4.08 14.35 20.93
CA PHE A 292 4.63 15.45 21.74
C PHE A 292 5.15 16.60 20.86
N PHE A 293 5.94 16.32 19.82
CA PHE A 293 6.53 17.36 18.96
C PHE A 293 5.47 18.09 18.13
N LEU A 294 4.48 17.38 17.61
CA LEU A 294 3.38 17.97 16.86
C LEU A 294 2.46 18.80 17.77
N GLY A 295 2.12 18.29 18.95
CA GLY A 295 1.28 18.99 19.92
C GLY A 295 1.96 20.22 20.56
N SER A 296 3.29 20.24 20.60
CA SER A 296 4.09 21.37 21.13
C SER A 296 4.60 22.31 20.02
N ALA A 297 4.15 22.16 18.78
CA ALA A 297 4.58 22.95 17.62
C ALA A 297 6.12 23.04 17.48
N MET A 298 6.83 21.93 17.72
CA MET A 298 8.29 21.88 17.63
C MET A 298 8.77 22.08 16.17
N PRO A 299 10.03 22.56 15.96
CA PRO A 299 10.56 22.76 14.62
C PRO A 299 10.49 21.51 13.72
N LEU A 300 10.28 21.69 12.41
CA LEU A 300 10.13 20.61 11.43
C LEU A 300 11.23 19.54 11.51
N TRP A 301 12.50 19.94 11.71
CA TRP A 301 13.61 18.99 11.76
C TRP A 301 13.46 17.96 12.91
N MET A 302 12.91 18.35 14.06
CA MET A 302 12.63 17.43 15.17
C MET A 302 11.53 16.44 14.82
N VAL A 303 10.46 16.95 14.20
CA VAL A 303 9.35 16.13 13.70
C VAL A 303 9.85 15.15 12.62
N MET A 304 10.72 15.59 11.72
CA MET A 304 11.32 14.72 10.71
C MET A 304 12.19 13.62 11.30
N VAL A 305 13.01 13.92 12.30
CA VAL A 305 13.81 12.90 13.03
C VAL A 305 12.90 11.85 13.67
N ALA A 306 11.80 12.27 14.29
CA ALA A 306 10.85 11.36 14.91
C ALA A 306 10.08 10.52 13.85
N TYR A 307 9.71 11.11 12.68
CA TYR A 307 9.14 10.34 11.56
C TYR A 307 10.13 9.30 11.05
N VAL A 308 11.37 9.68 10.74
CA VAL A 308 12.43 8.78 10.27
C VAL A 308 12.60 7.61 11.25
N TYR A 309 12.74 7.87 12.53
CA TYR A 309 12.88 6.83 13.55
C TYR A 309 11.67 5.88 13.59
N THR A 310 10.45 6.44 13.61
CA THR A 310 9.21 5.66 13.63
C THR A 310 9.08 4.77 12.39
N LEU A 311 9.41 5.30 11.22
CA LEU A 311 9.28 4.58 9.95
C LEU A 311 10.37 3.54 9.72
N ILE A 312 11.59 3.73 10.28
CA ILE A 312 12.59 2.65 10.36
C ILE A 312 12.04 1.49 11.20
N CYS A 313 11.42 1.78 12.36
CA CYS A 313 10.82 0.76 13.21
C CYS A 313 9.64 0.05 12.53
N PHE A 314 8.79 0.79 11.80
CA PHE A 314 7.74 0.23 10.97
C PHE A 314 8.31 -0.72 9.91
N GLY A 315 9.32 -0.27 9.14
CA GLY A 315 9.98 -1.08 8.11
C GLY A 315 10.61 -2.35 8.66
N LEU A 316 11.22 -2.26 9.85
CA LEU A 316 11.84 -3.39 10.55
C LEU A 316 10.85 -4.55 10.82
N MET A 317 9.57 -4.22 11.03
CA MET A 317 8.54 -5.20 11.38
C MET A 317 7.93 -5.90 10.18
N GLN A 318 7.97 -5.30 8.98
CA GLN A 318 7.27 -5.81 7.79
C GLN A 318 7.75 -7.20 7.32
N PRO A 319 9.06 -7.47 7.16
CA PRO A 319 9.53 -8.78 6.71
C PRO A 319 9.16 -9.92 7.68
N PRO A 320 9.39 -9.82 9.01
CA PRO A 320 9.03 -10.91 9.92
C PRO A 320 7.52 -11.12 10.04
N LEU A 321 6.68 -10.06 10.03
CA LEU A 321 5.22 -10.22 10.05
C LEU A 321 4.72 -10.98 8.82
N THR A 322 5.17 -10.58 7.63
CA THR A 322 4.83 -11.27 6.37
C THR A 322 5.29 -12.74 6.40
N ALA A 323 6.53 -12.99 6.82
CA ALA A 323 7.07 -14.34 6.87
C ALA A 323 6.28 -15.24 7.83
N ILE A 324 5.96 -14.76 9.04
CA ILE A 324 5.19 -15.53 10.04
C ILE A 324 3.78 -15.81 9.52
N ALA A 325 3.11 -14.81 8.93
CA ALA A 325 1.77 -14.97 8.40
C ALA A 325 1.71 -16.05 7.32
N LEU A 326 2.58 -15.97 6.31
CA LEU A 326 2.60 -16.91 5.20
C LEU A 326 3.08 -18.31 5.60
N ASP A 327 4.06 -18.40 6.51
CA ASP A 327 4.56 -19.68 7.02
C ASP A 327 3.52 -20.44 7.84
N SER A 328 2.66 -19.71 8.55
CA SER A 328 1.60 -20.30 9.37
C SER A 328 0.46 -20.95 8.56
N GLU A 329 0.28 -20.58 7.29
CA GLU A 329 -0.81 -21.02 6.40
C GLU A 329 -0.29 -21.47 5.02
N ARG A 330 0.76 -22.30 5.00
CA ARG A 330 1.39 -22.78 3.75
C ARG A 330 0.41 -23.49 2.82
N ASP A 331 -0.50 -24.29 3.38
CA ASP A 331 -1.51 -25.04 2.61
C ASP A 331 -2.56 -24.11 1.96
N ASN A 332 -2.73 -22.90 2.50
CA ASN A 332 -3.66 -21.87 2.02
C ASN A 332 -2.96 -20.58 1.64
N ALA A 333 -1.72 -20.66 1.15
CA ALA A 333 -0.83 -19.51 0.92
C ALA A 333 -1.48 -18.39 0.06
N GLY A 334 -2.30 -18.75 -0.93
CA GLY A 334 -3.03 -17.79 -1.76
C GLY A 334 -4.05 -16.97 -0.96
N ALA A 335 -4.86 -17.64 -0.12
CA ALA A 335 -5.84 -16.99 0.74
C ALA A 335 -5.14 -16.14 1.82
N ALA A 336 -4.07 -16.67 2.43
CA ALA A 336 -3.28 -15.99 3.43
C ALA A 336 -2.65 -14.70 2.88
N SER A 337 -2.03 -14.77 1.69
CA SER A 337 -1.43 -13.60 1.04
C SER A 337 -2.46 -12.54 0.66
N ALA A 338 -3.64 -12.94 0.15
CA ALA A 338 -4.71 -12.02 -0.21
C ALA A 338 -5.27 -11.28 1.02
N ILE A 339 -5.55 -12.01 2.11
CA ILE A 339 -6.05 -11.42 3.36
C ILE A 339 -4.99 -10.51 3.98
N PHE A 340 -3.75 -10.98 4.09
CA PHE A 340 -2.66 -10.21 4.67
C PHE A 340 -2.43 -8.89 3.89
N GLY A 341 -2.36 -8.96 2.57
CA GLY A 341 -2.22 -7.76 1.72
C GLY A 341 -3.41 -6.80 1.79
N ALA A 342 -4.65 -7.33 1.82
CA ALA A 342 -5.85 -6.52 1.93
C ALA A 342 -5.99 -5.86 3.31
N SER A 343 -5.53 -6.51 4.37
CA SER A 343 -5.67 -6.06 5.77
C SER A 343 -5.01 -4.70 6.02
N GLY A 344 -3.84 -4.45 5.43
CA GLY A 344 -3.16 -3.16 5.50
C GLY A 344 -3.99 -2.03 4.88
N PHE A 345 -4.58 -2.25 3.71
CA PHE A 345 -5.43 -1.25 3.07
C PHE A 345 -6.74 -1.01 3.82
N VAL A 346 -7.34 -2.05 4.43
CA VAL A 346 -8.51 -1.90 5.31
C VAL A 346 -8.16 -1.02 6.50
N ALA A 347 -7.02 -1.26 7.15
CA ALA A 347 -6.55 -0.43 8.27
C ALA A 347 -6.33 1.03 7.85
N GLY A 348 -5.73 1.25 6.67
CA GLY A 348 -5.55 2.57 6.09
C GLY A 348 -6.87 3.28 5.80
N ALA A 349 -7.85 2.55 5.27
CA ALA A 349 -9.18 3.08 5.02
C ALA A 349 -9.88 3.53 6.31
N LEU A 350 -9.60 2.89 7.44
CA LEU A 350 -10.14 3.27 8.74
C LEU A 350 -9.41 4.47 9.36
N SER A 351 -8.08 4.57 9.20
CA SER A 351 -7.29 5.62 9.85
C SER A 351 -7.33 6.96 9.12
N SER A 352 -7.32 6.95 7.78
CA SER A 352 -7.18 8.17 6.97
C SER A 352 -8.23 9.25 7.24
N PRO A 353 -9.54 8.96 7.36
CA PRO A 353 -10.54 10.01 7.61
C PRO A 353 -10.44 10.56 9.04
N LEU A 354 -9.90 9.79 9.99
CA LEU A 354 -9.83 10.17 11.40
C LEU A 354 -8.83 11.32 11.63
N VAL A 355 -7.75 11.39 10.85
CA VAL A 355 -6.71 12.42 11.02
C VAL A 355 -7.20 13.84 10.73
N GLY A 356 -8.27 13.99 9.97
CA GLY A 356 -8.86 15.29 9.65
C GLY A 356 -9.95 15.75 10.63
N ILE A 357 -10.18 15.04 11.74
CA ILE A 357 -11.19 15.38 12.75
C ILE A 357 -10.54 16.28 13.80
N GLY A 358 -10.86 17.57 13.77
CA GLY A 358 -10.28 18.56 14.69
C GLY A 358 -8.91 19.07 14.25
N ASP A 359 -8.01 19.32 15.23
CA ASP A 359 -6.64 19.75 14.92
C ASP A 359 -5.82 18.60 14.36
N ILE A 360 -5.33 18.76 13.12
CA ILE A 360 -4.66 17.69 12.38
C ILE A 360 -3.35 17.26 13.02
N THR A 361 -2.64 18.15 13.72
CA THR A 361 -1.36 17.84 14.39
C THR A 361 -1.59 16.96 15.62
N ILE A 362 -2.56 17.31 16.45
CA ILE A 362 -2.91 16.57 17.66
C ILE A 362 -3.55 15.23 17.27
N THR A 363 -4.54 15.26 16.39
CA THR A 363 -5.31 14.06 16.03
C THR A 363 -4.44 13.02 15.34
N SER A 364 -3.56 13.43 14.42
CA SER A 364 -2.64 12.48 13.77
C SER A 364 -1.67 11.86 14.77
N GLY A 365 -1.11 12.64 15.71
CA GLY A 365 -0.25 12.12 16.77
C GLY A 365 -0.96 11.07 17.62
N VAL A 366 -2.18 11.36 18.08
CA VAL A 366 -3.00 10.42 18.87
C VAL A 366 -3.30 9.13 18.10
N ILE A 367 -3.74 9.23 16.83
CA ILE A 367 -4.06 8.06 16.00
C ILE A 367 -2.82 7.19 15.78
N MET A 368 -1.66 7.80 15.53
CA MET A 368 -0.42 7.06 15.36
C MET A 368 -0.02 6.33 16.66
N VAL A 369 -0.18 6.95 17.82
CA VAL A 369 0.07 6.30 19.13
C VAL A 369 -0.91 5.14 19.36
N CYS A 370 -2.20 5.33 19.08
CA CYS A 370 -3.20 4.26 19.20
C CYS A 370 -2.85 3.05 18.31
N GLY A 371 -2.42 3.29 17.07
CA GLY A 371 -1.95 2.23 16.17
C GLY A 371 -0.73 1.48 16.71
N ALA A 372 0.25 2.21 17.25
CA ALA A 372 1.44 1.62 17.83
C ALA A 372 1.15 0.79 19.09
N ILE A 373 0.26 1.26 19.97
CA ILE A 373 -0.21 0.50 21.14
C ILE A 373 -0.91 -0.79 20.71
N ALA A 374 -1.88 -0.68 19.78
CA ALA A 374 -2.61 -1.83 19.26
C ALA A 374 -1.65 -2.85 18.63
N CYS A 375 -0.65 -2.39 17.88
CA CYS A 375 0.38 -3.26 17.30
C CYS A 375 1.14 -4.04 18.38
N LEU A 376 1.59 -3.40 19.47
CA LEU A 376 2.26 -4.08 20.57
C LEU A 376 1.37 -5.11 21.26
N LEU A 377 0.09 -4.83 21.45
CA LEU A 377 -0.87 -5.78 22.05
C LEU A 377 -0.95 -7.09 21.25
N PHE A 378 -0.78 -7.06 19.92
CA PHE A 378 -0.79 -8.26 19.10
C PHE A 378 0.61 -8.90 18.93
N ILE A 379 1.68 -8.10 18.92
CA ILE A 379 3.05 -8.60 18.80
C ILE A 379 3.52 -9.35 20.04
N LEU A 380 3.17 -8.88 21.24
CA LEU A 380 3.60 -9.54 22.47
C LEU A 380 3.18 -11.01 22.56
N PRO A 381 1.87 -11.36 22.38
CA PRO A 381 1.46 -12.77 22.38
C PRO A 381 1.98 -13.54 21.16
N LEU A 382 2.12 -12.91 19.98
CA LEU A 382 2.73 -13.54 18.81
C LEU A 382 4.17 -13.96 19.09
N SER A 383 4.98 -13.08 19.67
CA SER A 383 6.39 -13.33 19.95
C SER A 383 6.61 -14.37 21.06
N THR A 384 5.69 -14.54 22.02
CA THR A 384 5.73 -15.62 23.01
C THR A 384 5.43 -16.98 22.39
N LYS A 385 4.43 -17.05 21.48
CA LYS A 385 4.12 -18.28 20.72
C LYS A 385 5.28 -18.72 19.81
N LEU A 386 6.05 -17.79 19.28
CA LEU A 386 7.24 -18.12 18.46
C LEU A 386 8.37 -18.72 19.31
N ARG A 387 8.56 -18.25 20.53
CA ARG A 387 9.54 -18.84 21.46
C ARG A 387 9.18 -20.24 21.89
N ALA A 388 7.91 -20.50 22.18
CA ALA A 388 7.41 -21.82 22.59
C ALA A 388 7.56 -22.92 21.52
N VAL A 389 7.77 -22.56 20.27
CA VAL A 389 8.00 -23.50 19.14
C VAL A 389 9.48 -23.70 18.87
N ALA A 390 10.31 -22.76 19.28
CA ALA A 390 11.77 -22.85 19.11
C ALA A 390 12.48 -23.51 20.31
N ALA A 391 11.76 -23.72 21.42
CA ALA A 391 12.17 -24.48 22.61
C ALA A 391 11.67 -25.92 22.53
#